data_d95917a510332291a40c09d4dbc0f9b6
#
_entry.id   d95917a510332291a40c09d4dbc0f9b6
#
_cell.length_a   1.000
_cell.length_b   1.000
_cell.length_c   1.000
_cell.angle_alpha   90.00
_cell.angle_beta   90.00
_cell.angle_gamma   90.00
#
_symmetry.space_group_name_H-M   'P 1'
#
loop_
_entity.id
_entity.type
_entity.pdbx_description
1 polymer ?
#
loop_
_entity_poly.entity_id
_entity_poly.type
_entity_poly.pdbx_seq_one_letter_code
_entity_poly.pdbx_strand_id
1 'polypeptide(L)'
;MPQIDLIIFDCDGVLVDSEYLLAKIGSQLLKEIGYEISPEKLSERFAGLIFSDILKKIEQEIGRPISAHFIDRMSDLFRTQMKTDLRPINGVKRAIENVKSRYPYCICSNAMKTDIEQMLITVNLFDFFENKIFSAPEVGTKKPKPAPDVFLFAAHELGIKPQNTIVIEDSIHGVRSAKAAGMRIIGFTGGSHSYLNHSNDLIDFGAETVINKYAHLPEVLEAMTIWQDS
;
A
#
# COMPACT_ATOMS: atom_id res chain seq x y z
N MET A 1 -28.91 -5.00 3.79
CA MET A 1 -27.97 -4.77 2.70
C MET A 1 -26.62 -4.40 3.31
N PRO A 2 -25.50 -4.86 2.77
CA PRO A 2 -24.20 -4.45 3.27
C PRO A 2 -24.08 -2.93 3.14
N GLN A 3 -23.77 -2.28 4.25
CA GLN A 3 -23.60 -0.83 4.29
C GLN A 3 -22.12 -0.51 4.18
N ILE A 4 -21.76 0.47 3.39
CA ILE A 4 -20.40 1.03 3.32
C ILE A 4 -20.43 2.38 4.03
N ASP A 5 -19.72 2.48 5.15
CA ASP A 5 -19.67 3.69 5.96
C ASP A 5 -18.27 4.34 5.95
N LEU A 6 -17.23 3.62 5.50
CA LEU A 6 -15.85 4.11 5.48
C LEU A 6 -15.07 3.44 4.34
N ILE A 7 -14.27 4.22 3.64
CA ILE A 7 -13.24 3.74 2.71
C ILE A 7 -11.87 4.06 3.29
N ILE A 8 -11.05 3.04 3.46
CA ILE A 8 -9.64 3.20 3.87
C ILE A 8 -8.75 2.91 2.67
N PHE A 9 -7.87 3.84 2.35
CA PHE A 9 -6.80 3.64 1.38
C PHE A 9 -5.51 3.27 2.09
N ASP A 10 -4.78 2.29 1.58
CA ASP A 10 -3.35 2.28 1.80
C ASP A 10 -2.69 3.45 1.06
N CYS A 11 -1.43 3.77 1.37
CA CYS A 11 -0.70 4.86 0.73
C CYS A 11 0.20 4.35 -0.40
N ASP A 12 1.14 3.48 -0.03
CA ASP A 12 2.22 3.01 -0.89
C ASP A 12 1.66 2.00 -1.92
N GLY A 13 1.94 2.21 -3.22
CA GLY A 13 1.39 1.35 -4.27
C GLY A 13 -0.12 1.53 -4.55
N VAL A 14 -0.85 2.23 -3.68
CA VAL A 14 -2.28 2.53 -3.82
C VAL A 14 -2.51 4.00 -4.22
N LEU A 15 -2.08 4.96 -3.43
CA LEU A 15 -2.21 6.39 -3.76
C LEU A 15 -1.02 6.91 -4.55
N VAL A 16 0.17 6.45 -4.20
CA VAL A 16 1.45 6.86 -4.79
C VAL A 16 2.25 5.64 -5.26
N ASP A 17 3.01 5.80 -6.33
CA ASP A 17 3.81 4.73 -6.96
C ASP A 17 5.19 4.60 -6.29
N SER A 18 5.21 4.60 -4.95
CA SER A 18 6.40 4.58 -4.12
C SER A 18 7.11 3.22 -4.14
N GLU A 19 6.36 2.12 -4.21
CA GLU A 19 6.90 0.77 -4.28
C GLU A 19 7.76 0.57 -5.54
N TYR A 20 7.33 1.10 -6.68
CA TYR A 20 8.14 1.05 -7.91
C TYR A 20 9.39 1.94 -7.81
N LEU A 21 9.28 3.12 -7.19
CA LEU A 21 10.44 3.97 -6.93
C LEU A 21 11.45 3.27 -6.01
N LEU A 22 10.99 2.61 -4.96
CA LEU A 22 11.84 1.79 -4.08
C LEU A 22 12.50 0.64 -4.82
N ALA A 23 11.78 -0.06 -5.70
CA ALA A 23 12.32 -1.12 -6.53
C ALA A 23 13.40 -0.61 -7.49
N LYS A 24 13.23 0.58 -8.08
CA LYS A 24 14.26 1.25 -8.93
C LYS A 24 15.53 1.54 -8.14
N ILE A 25 15.40 2.14 -6.97
CA ILE A 25 16.52 2.46 -6.09
C ILE A 25 17.21 1.18 -5.63
N GLY A 26 16.45 0.19 -5.19
CA GLY A 26 16.98 -1.12 -4.78
C GLY A 26 17.76 -1.80 -5.91
N SER A 27 17.20 -1.84 -7.12
CA SER A 27 17.86 -2.37 -8.32
C SER A 27 19.19 -1.65 -8.61
N GLN A 28 19.20 -0.32 -8.54
CA GLN A 28 20.40 0.49 -8.74
C GLN A 28 21.49 0.14 -7.71
N LEU A 29 21.16 0.11 -6.43
CA LEU A 29 22.09 -0.19 -5.36
C LEU A 29 22.60 -1.65 -5.42
N LEU A 30 21.75 -2.60 -5.79
CA LEU A 30 22.12 -4.00 -5.98
C LEU A 30 23.10 -4.15 -7.13
N LYS A 31 22.93 -3.39 -8.22
CA LYS A 31 23.87 -3.38 -9.34
C LYS A 31 25.25 -2.90 -8.93
N GLU A 32 25.36 -1.91 -8.04
CA GLU A 32 26.67 -1.43 -7.51
C GLU A 32 27.46 -2.52 -6.80
N ILE A 33 26.78 -3.50 -6.23
CA ILE A 33 27.41 -4.65 -5.55
C ILE A 33 27.50 -5.88 -6.46
N GLY A 34 27.23 -5.74 -7.77
CA GLY A 34 27.36 -6.81 -8.76
C GLY A 34 26.16 -7.75 -8.85
N TYR A 35 25.00 -7.40 -8.28
CA TYR A 35 23.76 -8.14 -8.43
C TYR A 35 22.82 -7.43 -9.40
N GLU A 36 22.78 -7.91 -10.65
CA GLU A 36 21.94 -7.30 -11.67
C GLU A 36 20.52 -7.89 -11.66
N ILE A 37 19.54 -7.06 -11.33
CA ILE A 37 18.11 -7.36 -11.37
C ILE A 37 17.34 -6.11 -11.78
N SER A 38 16.35 -6.23 -12.69
CA SER A 38 15.50 -5.08 -13.02
C SER A 38 14.50 -4.76 -11.89
N PRO A 39 13.98 -3.53 -11.78
CA PRO A 39 12.97 -3.18 -10.80
C PRO A 39 11.74 -4.09 -10.83
N GLU A 40 11.25 -4.43 -12.03
CA GLU A 40 10.08 -5.28 -12.25
C GLU A 40 10.35 -6.70 -11.72
N LYS A 41 11.52 -7.26 -12.05
CA LYS A 41 11.94 -8.58 -11.55
C LYS A 41 12.20 -8.58 -10.04
N LEU A 42 12.68 -7.47 -9.48
CA LEU A 42 12.85 -7.32 -8.04
C LEU A 42 11.49 -7.41 -7.33
N SER A 43 10.50 -6.65 -7.81
CA SER A 43 9.12 -6.67 -7.28
C SER A 43 8.47 -8.05 -7.43
N GLU A 44 8.56 -8.66 -8.62
CA GLU A 44 7.97 -9.99 -8.89
C GLU A 44 8.61 -11.10 -8.05
N ARG A 45 9.93 -11.18 -8.06
CA ARG A 45 10.68 -12.27 -7.42
C ARG A 45 10.57 -12.30 -5.91
N PHE A 46 10.47 -11.13 -5.31
CA PHE A 46 10.47 -10.96 -3.86
C PHE A 46 9.15 -10.41 -3.32
N ALA A 47 8.08 -10.57 -4.08
CA ALA A 47 6.74 -10.16 -3.68
C ALA A 47 6.40 -10.65 -2.26
N GLY A 48 5.81 -9.78 -1.45
CA GLY A 48 5.39 -10.08 -0.08
C GLY A 48 6.53 -10.18 0.94
N LEU A 49 7.78 -9.89 0.57
CA LEU A 49 8.90 -9.83 1.50
C LEU A 49 9.24 -8.38 1.86
N ILE A 50 9.60 -8.16 3.12
CA ILE A 50 10.21 -6.89 3.53
C ILE A 50 11.65 -6.80 2.99
N PHE A 51 12.14 -5.59 2.73
CA PHE A 51 13.40 -5.40 2.03
C PHE A 51 14.61 -6.00 2.77
N SER A 52 14.60 -6.03 4.10
CA SER A 52 15.64 -6.70 4.89
C SER A 52 15.73 -8.21 4.63
N ASP A 53 14.60 -8.86 4.37
CA ASP A 53 14.57 -10.29 4.06
C ASP A 53 14.95 -10.56 2.60
N ILE A 54 14.65 -9.64 1.70
CA ILE A 54 15.17 -9.64 0.33
C ILE A 54 16.70 -9.60 0.35
N LEU A 55 17.30 -8.69 1.11
CA LEU A 55 18.77 -8.59 1.22
C LEU A 55 19.38 -9.88 1.75
N LYS A 56 18.81 -10.53 2.77
CA LYS A 56 19.30 -11.82 3.29
C LYS A 56 19.31 -12.91 2.22
N LYS A 57 18.26 -12.97 1.39
CA LYS A 57 18.21 -13.94 0.28
C LYS A 57 19.28 -13.65 -0.77
N ILE A 58 19.48 -12.38 -1.11
CA ILE A 58 20.50 -11.98 -2.06
C ILE A 58 21.90 -12.26 -1.50
N GLU A 59 22.17 -12.00 -0.21
CA GLU A 59 23.44 -12.39 0.46
C GLU A 59 23.74 -13.88 0.29
N GLN A 60 22.74 -14.74 0.46
CA GLN A 60 22.89 -16.18 0.25
C GLN A 60 23.25 -16.52 -1.20
N GLU A 61 22.67 -15.82 -2.17
CA GLU A 61 22.92 -16.04 -3.59
C GLU A 61 24.31 -15.57 -4.03
N ILE A 62 24.76 -14.41 -3.54
CA ILE A 62 26.07 -13.84 -3.89
C ILE A 62 27.22 -14.37 -3.02
N GLY A 63 26.89 -15.14 -1.96
CA GLY A 63 27.86 -15.76 -1.06
C GLY A 63 28.68 -14.79 -0.21
N ARG A 64 28.19 -13.57 -0.02
CA ARG A 64 28.87 -12.54 0.82
C ARG A 64 27.84 -11.61 1.47
N PRO A 65 28.17 -11.02 2.64
CA PRO A 65 27.30 -10.07 3.30
C PRO A 65 27.14 -8.77 2.49
N ILE A 66 25.96 -8.18 2.57
CA ILE A 66 25.66 -6.85 2.08
C ILE A 66 25.89 -5.85 3.23
N SER A 67 26.42 -4.68 2.92
CA SER A 67 26.70 -3.67 3.94
C SER A 67 25.47 -3.34 4.77
N ALA A 68 25.63 -3.24 6.09
CA ALA A 68 24.55 -2.81 7.01
C ALA A 68 23.98 -1.42 6.64
N HIS A 69 24.77 -0.57 5.97
CA HIS A 69 24.34 0.76 5.49
C HIS A 69 23.52 0.72 4.19
N PHE A 70 23.25 -0.46 3.63
CA PHE A 70 22.48 -0.55 2.38
C PHE A 70 21.07 0.02 2.53
N ILE A 71 20.38 -0.34 3.62
CA ILE A 71 19.01 0.15 3.91
C ILE A 71 19.02 1.65 4.19
N ASP A 72 20.02 2.15 4.91
CA ASP A 72 20.15 3.58 5.18
C ASP A 72 20.33 4.37 3.88
N ARG A 73 21.24 3.91 2.99
CA ARG A 73 21.43 4.50 1.66
C ARG A 73 20.17 4.48 0.81
N MET A 74 19.42 3.36 0.86
CA MET A 74 18.17 3.24 0.13
C MET A 74 17.15 4.26 0.64
N SER A 75 17.03 4.43 1.95
CA SER A 75 16.14 5.41 2.58
C SER A 75 16.52 6.85 2.21
N ASP A 76 17.81 7.18 2.22
CA ASP A 76 18.30 8.52 1.85
C ASP A 76 18.06 8.83 0.37
N LEU A 77 18.30 7.86 -0.51
CA LEU A 77 18.00 8.00 -1.93
C LEU A 77 16.49 8.14 -2.17
N PHE A 78 15.68 7.36 -1.47
CA PHE A 78 14.21 7.47 -1.57
C PHE A 78 13.75 8.88 -1.17
N ARG A 79 14.16 9.40 -0.02
CA ARG A 79 13.82 10.76 0.42
C ARG A 79 14.24 11.85 -0.59
N THR A 80 15.34 11.63 -1.28
CA THR A 80 15.84 12.57 -2.28
C THR A 80 15.06 12.46 -3.59
N GLN A 81 14.93 11.25 -4.13
CA GLN A 81 14.29 11.01 -5.44
C GLN A 81 12.77 11.13 -5.37
N MET A 82 12.15 10.88 -4.21
CA MET A 82 10.72 11.06 -3.99
C MET A 82 10.25 12.45 -4.42
N LYS A 83 11.05 13.48 -4.21
CA LYS A 83 10.69 14.87 -4.54
C LYS A 83 10.56 15.14 -6.04
N THR A 84 11.21 14.33 -6.88
CA THR A 84 11.24 14.53 -8.34
C THR A 84 10.60 13.38 -9.12
N ASP A 85 10.73 12.16 -8.62
CA ASP A 85 10.42 10.95 -9.37
C ASP A 85 9.14 10.26 -8.92
N LEU A 86 8.66 10.53 -7.68
CA LEU A 86 7.40 10.00 -7.21
C LEU A 86 6.24 10.49 -8.08
N ARG A 87 5.33 9.59 -8.40
CA ARG A 87 4.12 9.87 -9.19
C ARG A 87 2.87 9.39 -8.43
N PRO A 88 1.74 10.08 -8.60
CA PRO A 88 0.47 9.54 -8.13
C PRO A 88 0.08 8.35 -8.99
N ILE A 89 -0.63 7.40 -8.42
CA ILE A 89 -1.23 6.30 -9.18
C ILE A 89 -2.24 6.89 -10.19
N ASN A 90 -2.25 6.32 -11.40
CA ASN A 90 -3.09 6.84 -12.47
C ASN A 90 -4.58 6.81 -12.11
N GLY A 91 -5.24 7.96 -12.22
CA GLY A 91 -6.67 8.11 -11.93
C GLY A 91 -7.01 8.28 -10.45
N VAL A 92 -6.03 8.22 -9.51
CA VAL A 92 -6.27 8.27 -8.07
C VAL A 92 -6.99 9.55 -7.63
N LYS A 93 -6.64 10.71 -8.17
CA LYS A 93 -7.29 11.98 -7.80
C LYS A 93 -8.79 11.94 -8.04
N ARG A 94 -9.21 11.49 -9.22
CA ARG A 94 -10.62 11.34 -9.58
C ARG A 94 -11.32 10.30 -8.69
N ALA A 95 -10.63 9.21 -8.35
CA ALA A 95 -11.16 8.21 -7.44
C ALA A 95 -11.41 8.79 -6.04
N ILE A 96 -10.47 9.56 -5.49
CA ILE A 96 -10.65 10.23 -4.18
C ILE A 96 -11.82 11.22 -4.23
N GLU A 97 -11.95 12.01 -5.29
CA GLU A 97 -13.08 12.93 -5.48
C GLU A 97 -14.43 12.21 -5.48
N ASN A 98 -14.53 11.08 -6.17
CA ASN A 98 -15.73 10.22 -6.17
C ASN A 98 -16.03 9.64 -4.79
N VAL A 99 -15.03 9.11 -4.10
CA VAL A 99 -15.18 8.56 -2.75
C VAL A 99 -15.59 9.67 -1.77
N LYS A 100 -14.90 10.81 -1.79
CA LYS A 100 -15.18 11.97 -0.93
C LYS A 100 -16.63 12.46 -1.02
N SER A 101 -17.25 12.33 -2.19
CA SER A 101 -18.64 12.78 -2.40
C SER A 101 -19.67 11.85 -1.78
N ARG A 102 -19.30 10.63 -1.38
CA ARG A 102 -20.23 9.57 -0.95
C ARG A 102 -19.91 8.97 0.42
N TYR A 103 -18.63 8.92 0.78
CA TYR A 103 -18.16 8.18 1.96
C TYR A 103 -17.15 8.97 2.76
N PRO A 104 -17.14 8.86 4.09
CA PRO A 104 -15.95 9.10 4.90
C PRO A 104 -14.77 8.28 4.38
N TYR A 105 -13.56 8.83 4.48
CA TYR A 105 -12.37 8.13 4.01
C TYR A 105 -11.12 8.58 4.77
N CYS A 106 -10.13 7.70 4.82
CA CYS A 106 -8.83 7.99 5.45
C CYS A 106 -7.71 7.14 4.81
N ILE A 107 -6.48 7.38 5.29
CA ILE A 107 -5.30 6.56 4.97
C ILE A 107 -4.93 5.73 6.19
N CYS A 108 -4.56 4.45 5.97
CA CYS A 108 -3.86 3.61 6.92
C CYS A 108 -2.62 3.02 6.27
N SER A 109 -1.42 3.35 6.74
CA SER A 109 -0.16 2.90 6.16
C SER A 109 0.84 2.44 7.23
N ASN A 110 1.80 1.60 6.83
CA ASN A 110 2.97 1.23 7.65
C ASN A 110 4.07 2.30 7.66
N ALA A 111 3.99 3.31 6.79
CA ALA A 111 4.94 4.41 6.77
C ALA A 111 4.72 5.38 7.94
N MET A 112 5.76 6.14 8.31
CA MET A 112 5.64 7.24 9.27
C MET A 112 4.73 8.33 8.70
N LYS A 113 3.93 8.98 9.56
CA LYS A 113 3.00 10.03 9.12
C LYS A 113 3.68 11.15 8.35
N THR A 114 4.86 11.55 8.79
CA THR A 114 5.67 12.58 8.11
C THR A 114 6.08 12.18 6.70
N ASP A 115 6.38 10.90 6.48
CA ASP A 115 6.76 10.39 5.15
C ASP A 115 5.52 10.33 4.24
N ILE A 116 4.36 9.89 4.77
CA ILE A 116 3.08 9.91 4.04
C ILE A 116 2.71 11.34 3.62
N GLU A 117 2.75 12.28 4.55
CA GLU A 117 2.46 13.69 4.27
C GLU A 117 3.38 14.24 3.17
N GLN A 118 4.69 13.96 3.25
CA GLN A 118 5.64 14.41 2.25
C GLN A 118 5.38 13.79 0.86
N MET A 119 5.03 12.52 0.80
CA MET A 119 4.63 11.85 -0.45
C MET A 119 3.37 12.49 -1.05
N LEU A 120 2.34 12.70 -0.24
CA LEU A 120 1.10 13.33 -0.67
C LEU A 120 1.28 14.78 -1.13
N ILE A 121 2.13 15.56 -0.46
CA ILE A 121 2.49 16.91 -0.88
C ILE A 121 3.17 16.86 -2.27
N THR A 122 4.14 15.96 -2.44
CA THR A 122 4.87 15.82 -3.70
C THR A 122 3.96 15.54 -4.89
N VAL A 123 2.90 14.76 -4.69
CA VAL A 123 1.96 14.38 -5.77
C VAL A 123 0.65 15.21 -5.77
N ASN A 124 0.56 16.28 -4.98
CA ASN A 124 -0.62 17.17 -4.86
C ASN A 124 -1.90 16.44 -4.43
N LEU A 125 -1.79 15.55 -3.44
CA LEU A 125 -2.92 14.83 -2.84
C LEU A 125 -3.13 15.17 -1.35
N PHE A 126 -2.24 15.93 -0.71
CA PHE A 126 -2.27 16.20 0.73
C PHE A 126 -3.59 16.83 1.20
N ASP A 127 -4.13 17.81 0.47
CA ASP A 127 -5.36 18.52 0.83
C ASP A 127 -6.60 17.60 0.94
N PHE A 128 -6.58 16.44 0.31
CA PHE A 128 -7.65 15.47 0.45
C PHE A 128 -7.60 14.73 1.79
N PHE A 129 -6.41 14.57 2.38
CA PHE A 129 -6.18 13.71 3.53
C PHE A 129 -5.71 14.45 4.79
N GLU A 130 -5.77 15.78 4.82
CA GLU A 130 -5.46 16.54 6.02
C GLU A 130 -6.27 16.01 7.21
N ASN A 131 -5.58 15.68 8.31
CA ASN A 131 -6.15 15.06 9.53
C ASN A 131 -6.85 13.69 9.34
N LYS A 132 -6.57 12.97 8.24
CA LYS A 132 -7.16 11.67 7.93
C LYS A 132 -6.08 10.60 7.66
N ILE A 133 -4.91 10.75 8.28
CA ILE A 133 -3.76 9.85 8.10
C ILE A 133 -3.52 9.10 9.40
N PHE A 134 -3.57 7.77 9.34
CA PHE A 134 -3.25 6.87 10.43
C PHE A 134 -2.00 6.06 10.07
N SER A 135 -0.93 6.32 10.80
CA SER A 135 0.38 5.64 10.65
C SER A 135 0.47 4.51 11.66
N ALA A 136 0.63 3.26 11.20
CA ALA A 136 0.69 2.11 12.08
C ALA A 136 1.78 2.20 13.17
N PRO A 137 3.01 2.71 12.91
CA PRO A 137 4.01 2.91 13.95
C PRO A 137 3.68 4.00 14.97
N GLU A 138 2.67 4.85 14.72
CA GLU A 138 2.37 6.00 15.58
C GLU A 138 1.05 5.86 16.35
N VAL A 139 0.11 5.03 15.89
CA VAL A 139 -1.21 4.89 16.49
C VAL A 139 -1.42 3.55 17.19
N GLY A 140 -2.37 3.51 18.13
CA GLY A 140 -2.79 2.30 18.82
C GLY A 140 -1.63 1.55 19.47
N THR A 141 -1.48 0.27 19.14
CA THR A 141 -0.42 -0.59 19.69
C THR A 141 0.92 -0.44 18.96
N LYS A 142 1.00 0.40 17.93
CA LYS A 142 2.18 0.63 17.08
C LYS A 142 2.68 -0.62 16.33
N LYS A 143 1.80 -1.60 16.12
CA LYS A 143 2.12 -2.80 15.35
C LYS A 143 1.86 -2.57 13.86
N PRO A 144 2.84 -2.85 13.00
CA PRO A 144 2.65 -2.72 11.55
C PRO A 144 1.70 -3.80 11.02
N LYS A 145 1.11 -3.57 9.86
CA LYS A 145 0.48 -4.62 9.06
C LYS A 145 1.47 -5.79 8.90
N PRO A 146 1.08 -7.05 9.08
CA PRO A 146 -0.27 -7.59 8.99
C PRO A 146 -1.07 -7.59 10.31
N ALA A 147 -0.63 -6.94 11.40
CA ALA A 147 -1.49 -6.75 12.56
C ALA A 147 -2.68 -5.84 12.20
N PRO A 148 -3.91 -6.10 12.71
CA PRO A 148 -5.12 -5.35 12.34
C PRO A 148 -5.20 -3.97 12.98
N ASP A 149 -4.25 -3.61 13.82
CA ASP A 149 -4.33 -2.54 14.80
C ASP A 149 -4.58 -1.17 14.17
N VAL A 150 -3.90 -0.81 13.08
CA VAL A 150 -4.08 0.50 12.42
C VAL A 150 -5.48 0.64 11.83
N PHE A 151 -6.02 -0.42 11.26
CA PHE A 151 -7.36 -0.41 10.67
C PHE A 151 -8.45 -0.33 11.75
N LEU A 152 -8.32 -1.12 12.82
CA LEU A 152 -9.23 -1.07 13.96
C LEU A 152 -9.18 0.29 14.66
N PHE A 153 -7.99 0.86 14.81
CA PHE A 153 -7.82 2.19 15.38
C PHE A 153 -8.53 3.26 14.53
N ALA A 154 -8.32 3.27 13.22
CA ALA A 154 -8.96 4.23 12.31
C ALA A 154 -10.49 4.11 12.35
N ALA A 155 -11.03 2.90 12.32
CA ALA A 155 -12.47 2.66 12.40
C ALA A 155 -13.04 3.14 13.75
N HIS A 156 -12.34 2.89 14.86
CA HIS A 156 -12.73 3.36 16.20
C HIS A 156 -12.75 4.89 16.28
N GLU A 157 -11.67 5.57 15.84
CA GLU A 157 -11.58 7.03 15.86
C GLU A 157 -12.69 7.71 15.03
N LEU A 158 -13.11 7.06 13.95
CA LEU A 158 -14.18 7.57 13.10
C LEU A 158 -15.58 7.10 13.51
N GLY A 159 -15.69 6.27 14.55
CA GLY A 159 -16.96 5.74 15.05
C GLY A 159 -17.65 4.74 14.10
N ILE A 160 -16.89 4.08 13.23
CA ILE A 160 -17.40 3.18 12.19
C ILE A 160 -17.13 1.71 12.56
N LYS A 161 -18.08 0.84 12.26
CA LYS A 161 -17.89 -0.61 12.47
C LYS A 161 -16.97 -1.21 11.40
N PRO A 162 -16.03 -2.10 11.78
CA PRO A 162 -15.13 -2.74 10.81
C PRO A 162 -15.85 -3.40 9.64
N GLN A 163 -16.94 -4.11 9.86
CA GLN A 163 -17.71 -4.79 8.82
C GLN A 163 -18.37 -3.85 7.79
N ASN A 164 -18.48 -2.55 8.11
CA ASN A 164 -19.00 -1.52 7.20
C ASN A 164 -17.85 -0.72 6.54
N THR A 165 -16.62 -1.20 6.66
CA THR A 165 -15.43 -0.56 6.12
C THR A 165 -14.89 -1.35 4.94
N ILE A 166 -14.54 -0.65 3.86
CA ILE A 166 -13.80 -1.21 2.74
C ILE A 166 -12.38 -0.67 2.79
N VAL A 167 -11.42 -1.58 2.66
CA VAL A 167 -9.98 -1.26 2.53
C VAL A 167 -9.55 -1.46 1.08
N ILE A 168 -8.81 -0.51 0.52
CA ILE A 168 -8.15 -0.62 -0.78
C ILE A 168 -6.67 -0.84 -0.53
N GLU A 169 -6.15 -1.97 -0.95
CA GLU A 169 -4.81 -2.48 -0.61
C GLU A 169 -4.13 -3.20 -1.78
N ASP A 170 -2.82 -3.03 -1.90
CA ASP A 170 -2.02 -3.68 -2.92
C ASP A 170 -1.09 -4.77 -2.37
N SER A 171 -0.93 -4.87 -1.06
CA SER A 171 0.01 -5.79 -0.43
C SER A 171 -0.66 -6.96 0.28
N ILE A 172 -0.01 -8.13 0.25
CA ILE A 172 -0.43 -9.31 1.02
C ILE A 172 -0.52 -9.00 2.52
N HIS A 173 0.42 -8.20 3.04
CA HIS A 173 0.41 -7.82 4.46
C HIS A 173 -0.79 -6.95 4.81
N GLY A 174 -1.14 -6.00 3.97
CA GLY A 174 -2.28 -5.13 4.17
C GLY A 174 -3.61 -5.87 4.02
N VAL A 175 -3.74 -6.73 3.01
CA VAL A 175 -4.92 -7.60 2.84
C VAL A 175 -5.14 -8.47 4.07
N ARG A 176 -4.09 -9.15 4.57
CA ARG A 176 -4.18 -9.95 5.81
C ARG A 176 -4.56 -9.11 7.03
N SER A 177 -4.03 -7.91 7.13
CA SER A 177 -4.34 -6.96 8.21
C SER A 177 -5.80 -6.54 8.19
N ALA A 178 -6.33 -6.15 7.02
CA ALA A 178 -7.73 -5.76 6.86
C ALA A 178 -8.68 -6.93 7.11
N LYS A 179 -8.35 -8.13 6.62
CA LYS A 179 -9.10 -9.36 6.91
C LYS A 179 -9.14 -9.67 8.41
N ALA A 180 -8.00 -9.56 9.09
CA ALA A 180 -7.92 -9.76 10.53
C ALA A 180 -8.70 -8.68 11.32
N ALA A 181 -8.88 -7.48 10.75
CA ALA A 181 -9.73 -6.43 11.29
C ALA A 181 -11.23 -6.66 11.05
N GLY A 182 -11.62 -7.69 10.29
CA GLY A 182 -13.02 -7.95 9.91
C GLY A 182 -13.57 -6.94 8.90
N MET A 183 -12.71 -6.36 8.08
CA MET A 183 -13.07 -5.40 7.03
C MET A 183 -13.15 -6.07 5.67
N ARG A 184 -13.92 -5.47 4.76
CA ARG A 184 -14.03 -5.87 3.36
C ARG A 184 -12.85 -5.30 2.56
N ILE A 185 -12.41 -5.99 1.51
CA ILE A 185 -11.15 -5.65 0.87
C ILE A 185 -11.29 -5.63 -0.65
N ILE A 186 -10.88 -4.52 -1.25
CA ILE A 186 -10.61 -4.40 -2.68
C ILE A 186 -9.10 -4.46 -2.86
N GLY A 187 -8.60 -5.52 -3.50
CA GLY A 187 -7.21 -5.59 -3.93
C GLY A 187 -6.94 -4.59 -5.06
N PHE A 188 -5.77 -3.98 -5.07
CA PHE A 188 -5.38 -3.01 -6.08
C PHE A 188 -4.07 -3.41 -6.76
N THR A 189 -4.09 -3.53 -8.08
CA THR A 189 -2.92 -3.91 -8.88
C THR A 189 -2.60 -2.87 -9.97
N GLY A 190 -2.99 -1.61 -9.74
CA GLY A 190 -2.74 -0.52 -10.68
C GLY A 190 -1.40 0.20 -10.50
N GLY A 191 -0.60 -0.17 -9.51
CA GLY A 191 0.75 0.33 -9.28
C GLY A 191 1.76 -0.28 -10.26
N SER A 192 2.84 0.45 -10.57
CA SER A 192 3.88 -0.01 -11.52
C SER A 192 4.73 -1.16 -10.99
N HIS A 193 4.66 -1.45 -9.70
CA HIS A 193 5.32 -2.60 -9.05
C HIS A 193 4.54 -3.91 -9.22
N SER A 194 3.30 -3.86 -9.73
CA SER A 194 2.45 -5.04 -9.90
C SER A 194 3.06 -6.06 -10.87
N TYR A 195 2.87 -7.33 -10.59
CA TYR A 195 3.41 -8.47 -11.34
C TYR A 195 2.29 -9.41 -11.81
N LEU A 196 2.63 -10.39 -12.66
CA LEU A 196 1.65 -11.21 -13.39
C LEU A 196 0.64 -11.92 -12.48
N ASN A 197 1.06 -12.46 -11.32
CA ASN A 197 0.19 -13.22 -10.41
C ASN A 197 -0.39 -12.38 -9.26
N HIS A 198 -0.12 -11.08 -9.22
CA HIS A 198 -0.45 -10.21 -8.10
C HIS A 198 -1.93 -10.25 -7.71
N SER A 199 -2.84 -10.21 -8.69
CA SER A 199 -4.28 -10.29 -8.43
C SER A 199 -4.69 -11.57 -7.71
N ASN A 200 -4.15 -12.73 -8.14
CA ASN A 200 -4.45 -14.02 -7.50
C ASN A 200 -3.92 -14.04 -6.07
N ASP A 201 -2.71 -13.55 -5.86
CA ASP A 201 -2.13 -13.48 -4.51
C ASP A 201 -3.02 -12.65 -3.57
N LEU A 202 -3.52 -11.48 -4.00
CA LEU A 202 -4.41 -10.68 -3.16
C LEU A 202 -5.74 -11.39 -2.86
N ILE A 203 -6.33 -12.09 -3.84
CA ILE A 203 -7.56 -12.90 -3.63
C ILE A 203 -7.30 -14.04 -2.65
N ASP A 204 -6.21 -14.80 -2.83
CA ASP A 204 -5.88 -15.94 -1.99
C ASP A 204 -5.68 -15.53 -0.51
N PHE A 205 -5.20 -14.32 -0.27
CA PHE A 205 -5.03 -13.80 1.08
C PHE A 205 -6.28 -13.09 1.64
N GLY A 206 -7.31 -12.83 0.83
CA GLY A 206 -8.61 -12.42 1.34
C GLY A 206 -9.24 -11.17 0.73
N ALA A 207 -8.69 -10.64 -0.37
CA ALA A 207 -9.41 -9.62 -1.12
C ALA A 207 -10.68 -10.20 -1.74
N GLU A 208 -11.82 -9.51 -1.61
CA GLU A 208 -13.09 -9.94 -2.20
C GLU A 208 -13.11 -9.76 -3.72
N THR A 209 -12.40 -8.76 -4.19
CA THR A 209 -12.21 -8.44 -5.60
C THR A 209 -10.91 -7.67 -5.81
N VAL A 210 -10.47 -7.59 -7.06
CA VAL A 210 -9.25 -6.83 -7.42
C VAL A 210 -9.54 -5.90 -8.58
N ILE A 211 -9.07 -4.67 -8.48
CA ILE A 211 -9.10 -3.70 -9.57
C ILE A 211 -7.68 -3.29 -9.96
N ASN A 212 -7.45 -3.08 -11.24
CA ASN A 212 -6.18 -2.58 -11.78
C ASN A 212 -6.25 -1.14 -12.31
N LYS A 213 -7.42 -0.52 -12.19
CA LYS A 213 -7.64 0.88 -12.57
C LYS A 213 -8.69 1.50 -11.66
N TYR A 214 -8.42 2.69 -11.19
CA TYR A 214 -9.37 3.46 -10.38
C TYR A 214 -10.69 3.78 -11.10
N ALA A 215 -10.71 3.73 -12.44
CA ALA A 215 -11.95 3.91 -13.20
C ALA A 215 -13.03 2.88 -12.84
N HIS A 216 -12.64 1.69 -12.37
CA HIS A 216 -13.56 0.62 -12.00
C HIS A 216 -14.07 0.73 -10.53
N LEU A 217 -13.44 1.60 -9.72
CA LEU A 217 -13.78 1.69 -8.29
C LEU A 217 -15.25 2.04 -8.03
N PRO A 218 -15.88 3.01 -8.74
CA PRO A 218 -17.28 3.35 -8.48
C PRO A 218 -18.25 2.18 -8.67
N GLU A 219 -18.08 1.43 -9.76
CA GLU A 219 -18.95 0.28 -10.08
C GLU A 219 -18.72 -0.87 -9.10
N VAL A 220 -17.48 -1.10 -8.68
CA VAL A 220 -17.14 -2.12 -7.69
C VAL A 220 -17.73 -1.76 -6.33
N LEU A 221 -17.60 -0.52 -5.87
CA LEU A 221 -18.23 -0.07 -4.62
C LEU A 221 -19.75 -0.22 -4.66
N GLU A 222 -20.40 0.10 -5.78
CA GLU A 222 -21.83 -0.10 -5.95
C GLU A 222 -22.21 -1.60 -5.90
N ALA A 223 -21.49 -2.46 -6.60
CA ALA A 223 -21.69 -3.90 -6.53
C ALA A 223 -21.54 -4.43 -5.10
N MET A 224 -20.55 -3.98 -4.35
CA MET A 224 -20.31 -4.40 -2.96
C MET A 224 -21.41 -3.92 -1.99
N THR A 225 -22.28 -2.97 -2.33
CA THR A 225 -23.48 -2.64 -1.54
C THR A 225 -24.63 -3.63 -1.73
N ILE A 226 -24.61 -4.41 -2.81
CA ILE A 226 -25.69 -5.32 -3.20
C ILE A 226 -25.36 -6.76 -2.77
N TRP A 227 -24.10 -7.17 -2.87
CA TRP A 227 -23.66 -8.54 -2.64
C TRP A 227 -23.18 -8.73 -1.21
N GLN A 228 -23.85 -9.66 -0.48
CA GLN A 228 -23.27 -10.33 0.69
C GLN A 228 -22.81 -11.70 0.24
N ASP A 229 -21.61 -12.10 0.62
CA ASP A 229 -21.23 -13.49 0.54
C ASP A 229 -22.21 -14.30 1.40
N SER A 230 -22.87 -15.25 0.76
CA SER A 230 -23.80 -16.22 1.36
C SER A 230 -23.05 -17.33 2.06
#